data_83d0924a3d241ec97f9121e69e80d296
#
_entry.id   83d0924a3d241ec97f9121e69e80d296
#
_cell.length_a   1.000
_cell.length_b   1.000
_cell.length_c   1.000
_cell.angle_alpha   90.00
_cell.angle_beta   90.00
_cell.angle_gamma   90.00
#
_symmetry.space_group_name_H-M   'P 1'
#
loop_
_entity.id
_entity.type
_entity.pdbx_description
1 polymer ?
#
loop_
_entity_poly.entity_id
_entity_poly.type
_entity_poly.pdbx_seq_one_letter_code
_entity_poly.pdbx_strand_id
1 'polypeptide(L)'
;IIHYNTPELTEAAIMSVRKHCREDYAIVVFDNSDSRPFTKRMKGVKVLNNRKQQLVNFDQELAKYPDKCEDLAYKCNFASVKHMMSVQYLFGVLKDGFILMDSDILITKPFDYLWDETFAAAGHVEWNEKRGIGPDRLKPFLCYLNVPKLQKYGAKFYDPARCWGLQPGGAKAKVNRYD
;
A
#
# COMPACT_ATOMS: atom_id res chain seq x y z
N ILE A 1 6.96 -4.85 1.39
CA ILE A 1 7.42 -3.94 0.33
C ILE A 1 6.55 -4.16 -0.90
N ILE A 2 5.98 -3.09 -1.45
CA ILE A 2 5.26 -3.14 -2.73
C ILE A 2 6.23 -2.76 -3.84
N HIS A 3 6.42 -3.69 -4.78
CA HIS A 3 7.39 -3.58 -5.88
C HIS A 3 6.68 -3.35 -7.21
N TYR A 4 7.21 -2.40 -8.02
CA TYR A 4 6.78 -2.17 -9.39
C TYR A 4 7.97 -1.75 -10.27
N ASN A 5 8.48 -2.66 -11.10
CA ASN A 5 9.51 -2.43 -12.11
C ASN A 5 10.86 -1.82 -11.63
N THR A 6 11.18 -1.88 -10.35
CA THR A 6 12.39 -1.28 -9.75
C THR A 6 13.18 -2.30 -8.93
N PRO A 7 13.63 -3.44 -9.51
CA PRO A 7 14.24 -4.53 -8.73
C PRO A 7 15.49 -4.11 -7.96
N GLU A 8 16.30 -3.19 -8.50
CA GLU A 8 17.51 -2.69 -7.84
C GLU A 8 17.17 -1.85 -6.60
N LEU A 9 16.15 -0.98 -6.70
CA LEU A 9 15.69 -0.19 -5.56
C LEU A 9 15.07 -1.09 -4.50
N THR A 10 14.27 -2.08 -4.89
CA THR A 10 13.70 -3.06 -3.96
C THR A 10 14.78 -3.84 -3.23
N GLU A 11 15.84 -4.25 -3.92
CA GLU A 11 16.98 -4.90 -3.27
C GLU A 11 17.66 -3.95 -2.27
N ALA A 12 17.94 -2.72 -2.67
CA ALA A 12 18.54 -1.72 -1.78
C ALA A 12 17.66 -1.45 -0.56
N ALA A 13 16.33 -1.37 -0.76
CA ALA A 13 15.36 -1.23 0.32
C ALA A 13 15.45 -2.40 1.32
N ILE A 14 15.43 -3.66 0.82
CA ILE A 14 15.59 -4.86 1.64
C ILE A 14 16.90 -4.83 2.44
N MET A 15 18.01 -4.49 1.78
CA MET A 15 19.32 -4.42 2.45
C MET A 15 19.36 -3.32 3.51
N SER A 16 18.70 -2.19 3.28
CA SER A 16 18.59 -1.11 4.25
C SER A 16 17.79 -1.52 5.48
N VAL A 17 16.68 -2.25 5.29
CA VAL A 17 15.90 -2.82 6.40
C VAL A 17 16.77 -3.75 7.24
N ARG A 18 17.46 -4.70 6.61
CA ARG A 18 18.33 -5.66 7.30
C ARG A 18 19.44 -5.01 8.11
N LYS A 19 19.95 -3.88 7.62
CA LYS A 19 21.00 -3.13 8.31
C LYS A 19 20.48 -2.40 9.55
N HIS A 20 19.24 -1.95 9.54
CA HIS A 20 18.72 -1.00 10.51
C HIS A 20 17.55 -1.50 11.36
N CYS A 21 16.95 -2.65 11.04
CA CYS A 21 15.95 -3.30 11.87
C CYS A 21 16.63 -4.35 12.75
N ARG A 22 16.36 -4.31 14.05
CA ARG A 22 16.97 -5.21 15.06
C ARG A 22 16.02 -6.31 15.54
N GLU A 23 14.74 -6.12 15.28
CA GLU A 23 13.70 -7.07 15.66
C GLU A 23 13.63 -8.27 14.70
N ASP A 24 13.09 -9.40 15.17
CA ASP A 24 12.78 -10.54 14.33
C ASP A 24 11.64 -10.19 13.37
N TYR A 25 11.88 -10.30 12.08
CA TYR A 25 10.92 -9.95 11.03
C TYR A 25 11.03 -10.88 9.83
N ALA A 26 9.95 -10.98 9.10
CA ALA A 26 9.91 -11.54 7.75
C ALA A 26 9.70 -10.44 6.72
N ILE A 27 10.39 -10.52 5.59
CA ILE A 27 10.19 -9.59 4.49
C ILE A 27 9.29 -10.22 3.44
N VAL A 28 8.22 -9.51 3.09
CA VAL A 28 7.34 -9.86 1.98
C VAL A 28 7.45 -8.80 0.90
N VAL A 29 7.78 -9.22 -0.32
CA VAL A 29 7.74 -8.37 -1.51
C VAL A 29 6.47 -8.72 -2.29
N PHE A 30 5.58 -7.76 -2.48
CA PHE A 30 4.42 -7.91 -3.35
C PHE A 30 4.77 -7.35 -4.72
N ASP A 31 4.94 -8.23 -5.71
CA ASP A 31 5.46 -7.89 -7.04
C ASP A 31 4.31 -7.66 -8.04
N ASN A 32 4.07 -6.39 -8.37
CA ASN A 32 3.10 -5.92 -9.36
C ASN A 32 3.73 -5.60 -10.72
N SER A 33 4.98 -5.98 -10.94
CA SER A 33 5.71 -5.61 -12.16
C SER A 33 5.05 -6.14 -13.41
N ASP A 34 5.08 -5.36 -14.46
CA ASP A 34 4.71 -5.77 -15.81
C ASP A 34 5.95 -6.10 -16.68
N SER A 35 7.06 -5.39 -16.48
CA SER A 35 8.27 -5.52 -17.31
C SER A 35 9.53 -5.95 -16.53
N ARG A 36 9.75 -5.44 -15.31
CA ARG A 36 10.98 -5.67 -14.53
C ARG A 36 10.69 -6.30 -13.16
N PRO A 37 10.43 -7.63 -13.11
CA PRO A 37 10.07 -8.32 -11.88
C PRO A 37 11.23 -8.42 -10.89
N PHE A 38 10.87 -8.57 -9.61
CA PHE A 38 11.83 -8.90 -8.57
C PHE A 38 12.11 -10.41 -8.57
N THR A 39 13.17 -10.81 -9.27
CA THR A 39 13.54 -12.23 -9.43
C THR A 39 14.65 -12.68 -8.50
N LYS A 40 15.29 -11.76 -7.78
CA LYS A 40 16.41 -12.08 -6.90
C LYS A 40 15.95 -12.92 -5.71
N ARG A 41 16.59 -14.07 -5.54
CA ARG A 41 16.37 -14.91 -4.36
C ARG A 41 17.20 -14.36 -3.19
N MET A 42 16.55 -13.99 -2.12
CA MET A 42 17.18 -13.50 -0.90
C MET A 42 16.69 -14.30 0.30
N LYS A 43 17.61 -14.73 1.17
CA LYS A 43 17.24 -15.50 2.38
C LYS A 43 16.22 -14.72 3.22
N GLY A 44 15.14 -15.37 3.66
CA GLY A 44 14.11 -14.75 4.50
C GLY A 44 13.22 -13.73 3.79
N VAL A 45 13.25 -13.67 2.45
CA VAL A 45 12.35 -12.84 1.64
C VAL A 45 11.36 -13.73 0.90
N LYS A 46 10.07 -13.48 1.13
CA LYS A 46 8.97 -14.11 0.40
C LYS A 46 8.48 -13.17 -0.68
N VAL A 47 8.38 -13.65 -1.91
CA VAL A 47 7.81 -12.87 -3.03
C VAL A 47 6.41 -13.36 -3.33
N LEU A 48 5.44 -12.46 -3.27
CA LEU A 48 4.07 -12.67 -3.71
C LEU A 48 3.95 -12.08 -5.12
N ASN A 49 3.91 -12.97 -6.11
CA ASN A 49 3.91 -12.58 -7.51
C ASN A 49 2.50 -12.27 -8.01
N ASN A 50 2.23 -11.01 -8.31
CA ASN A 50 0.96 -10.54 -8.88
C ASN A 50 1.08 -10.09 -10.35
N ARG A 51 2.16 -10.39 -11.05
CA ARG A 51 2.43 -9.94 -12.43
C ARG A 51 1.35 -10.33 -13.44
N LYS A 52 0.71 -11.48 -13.23
CA LYS A 52 -0.45 -11.94 -14.02
C LYS A 52 -1.79 -11.61 -13.37
N GLN A 53 -1.81 -10.70 -12.43
CA GLN A 53 -3.00 -10.26 -11.69
C GLN A 53 -3.79 -11.42 -11.04
N GLN A 54 -3.09 -12.48 -10.60
CA GLN A 54 -3.71 -13.66 -10.01
C GLN A 54 -4.13 -13.46 -8.55
N LEU A 55 -3.43 -12.58 -7.83
CA LEU A 55 -3.72 -12.26 -6.44
C LEU A 55 -4.66 -11.05 -6.34
N VAL A 56 -4.41 -10.03 -7.14
CA VAL A 56 -5.23 -8.82 -7.27
C VAL A 56 -5.40 -8.53 -8.75
N ASN A 57 -6.63 -8.56 -9.23
CA ASN A 57 -6.95 -8.30 -10.63
C ASN A 57 -7.40 -6.85 -10.81
N PHE A 58 -6.47 -5.98 -11.20
CA PHE A 58 -6.72 -4.57 -11.42
C PHE A 58 -7.62 -4.30 -12.63
N ASP A 59 -7.46 -5.08 -13.71
CA ASP A 59 -8.24 -4.91 -14.93
C ASP A 59 -9.71 -5.30 -14.70
N GLN A 60 -9.94 -6.37 -13.94
CA GLN A 60 -11.28 -6.76 -13.54
C GLN A 60 -11.95 -5.71 -12.66
N GLU A 61 -11.18 -5.09 -11.77
CA GLU A 61 -11.72 -4.02 -10.92
C GLU A 61 -12.06 -2.78 -11.74
N LEU A 62 -11.18 -2.37 -12.66
CA LEU A 62 -11.42 -1.23 -13.55
C LEU A 62 -12.60 -1.47 -14.49
N ALA A 63 -12.79 -2.69 -14.98
CA ALA A 63 -13.90 -3.04 -15.86
C ALA A 63 -15.30 -2.83 -15.23
N LYS A 64 -15.37 -2.74 -13.89
CA LYS A 64 -16.62 -2.38 -13.20
C LYS A 64 -17.02 -0.92 -13.40
N TYR A 65 -16.12 -0.09 -13.91
CA TYR A 65 -16.29 1.36 -14.06
C TYR A 65 -15.93 1.82 -15.49
N PRO A 66 -16.59 1.29 -16.55
CA PRO A 66 -16.20 1.50 -17.95
C PRO A 66 -16.20 2.97 -18.37
N ASP A 67 -17.17 3.76 -17.91
CA ASP A 67 -17.31 5.18 -18.26
C ASP A 67 -16.20 6.07 -17.66
N LYS A 68 -15.33 5.48 -16.84
CA LYS A 68 -14.30 6.20 -16.11
C LYS A 68 -12.89 5.71 -16.40
N CYS A 69 -12.73 4.64 -17.19
CA CYS A 69 -11.40 4.06 -17.46
C CYS A 69 -10.46 5.09 -18.10
N GLU A 70 -10.92 5.91 -19.03
CA GLU A 70 -10.11 6.97 -19.66
C GLU A 70 -9.79 8.09 -18.67
N ASP A 71 -10.77 8.55 -17.90
CA ASP A 71 -10.60 9.58 -16.86
C ASP A 71 -9.74 9.05 -15.69
N LEU A 72 -9.86 7.78 -15.35
CA LEU A 72 -9.15 7.13 -14.26
C LEU A 72 -7.66 6.95 -14.56
N ALA A 73 -7.32 6.57 -15.78
CA ALA A 73 -5.92 6.47 -16.21
C ALA A 73 -5.22 7.84 -16.16
N TYR A 74 -5.97 8.93 -16.31
CA TYR A 74 -5.44 10.27 -16.41
C TYR A 74 -5.55 11.10 -15.12
N LYS A 75 -6.65 10.99 -14.39
CA LYS A 75 -6.95 11.87 -13.22
C LYS A 75 -6.68 11.20 -11.88
N CYS A 76 -6.78 9.90 -11.83
CA CYS A 76 -6.57 9.15 -10.61
C CYS A 76 -5.34 8.29 -10.84
N ASN A 77 -4.23 8.73 -10.41
CA ASN A 77 -2.98 8.03 -10.42
C ASN A 77 -3.18 6.49 -10.31
N PHE A 78 -3.24 5.83 -11.48
CA PHE A 78 -3.48 4.38 -11.59
C PHE A 78 -2.48 3.56 -10.75
N ALA A 79 -1.25 4.09 -10.61
CA ALA A 79 -0.24 3.51 -9.75
C ALA A 79 -0.69 3.51 -8.27
N SER A 80 -1.33 4.59 -7.82
CA SER A 80 -1.86 4.67 -6.45
C SER A 80 -2.98 3.67 -6.19
N VAL A 81 -3.85 3.42 -7.18
CA VAL A 81 -4.90 2.40 -7.04
C VAL A 81 -4.34 1.01 -6.97
N LYS A 82 -3.41 0.65 -7.85
CA LYS A 82 -2.70 -0.64 -7.78
C LYS A 82 -2.02 -0.82 -6.42
N HIS A 83 -1.40 0.24 -5.91
CA HIS A 83 -0.79 0.24 -4.58
C HIS A 83 -1.84 -0.04 -3.50
N MET A 84 -2.92 0.73 -3.45
CA MET A 84 -3.96 0.60 -2.43
C MET A 84 -4.68 -0.76 -2.47
N MET A 85 -4.96 -1.28 -3.66
CA MET A 85 -5.52 -2.62 -3.83
C MET A 85 -4.54 -3.70 -3.34
N SER A 86 -3.24 -3.52 -3.56
CA SER A 86 -2.20 -4.42 -3.05
C SER A 86 -2.12 -4.39 -1.53
N VAL A 87 -2.20 -3.19 -0.93
CA VAL A 87 -2.25 -3.03 0.53
C VAL A 87 -3.51 -3.70 1.09
N GLN A 88 -4.66 -3.51 0.45
CA GLN A 88 -5.92 -4.16 0.84
C GLN A 88 -5.82 -5.68 0.80
N TYR A 89 -5.16 -6.24 -0.21
CA TYR A 89 -4.91 -7.67 -0.29
C TYR A 89 -4.00 -8.15 0.85
N LEU A 90 -2.87 -7.47 1.06
CA LEU A 90 -1.94 -7.80 2.14
C LEU A 90 -2.62 -7.71 3.51
N PHE A 91 -3.43 -6.69 3.73
CA PHE A 91 -4.26 -6.52 4.93
C PHE A 91 -5.24 -7.67 5.16
N GLY A 92 -5.72 -8.30 4.09
CA GLY A 92 -6.60 -9.47 4.18
C GLY A 92 -5.87 -10.77 4.48
N VAL A 93 -4.62 -10.93 4.04
CA VAL A 93 -3.87 -12.20 4.15
C VAL A 93 -2.88 -12.22 5.29
N LEU A 94 -2.33 -11.08 5.69
CA LEU A 94 -1.48 -10.95 6.88
C LEU A 94 -2.36 -10.88 8.13
N LYS A 95 -1.99 -11.59 9.17
CA LYS A 95 -2.80 -11.70 10.41
C LYS A 95 -2.28 -10.80 11.52
N ASP A 96 -1.00 -10.52 11.49
CA ASP A 96 -0.32 -9.70 12.48
C ASP A 96 -0.12 -8.28 11.95
N GLY A 97 0.46 -7.42 12.78
CA GLY A 97 0.91 -6.13 12.31
C GLY A 97 2.03 -6.25 11.27
N PHE A 98 2.14 -5.26 10.41
CA PHE A 98 3.25 -5.19 9.46
C PHE A 98 3.65 -3.74 9.17
N ILE A 99 4.90 -3.54 8.78
CA ILE A 99 5.36 -2.27 8.25
C ILE A 99 5.21 -2.29 6.73
N LEU A 100 4.34 -1.42 6.22
CA LEU A 100 4.24 -1.13 4.79
C LEU A 100 5.40 -0.23 4.40
N MET A 101 6.04 -0.54 3.27
CA MET A 101 7.16 0.22 2.76
C MET A 101 7.16 0.23 1.23
N ASP A 102 7.37 1.38 0.62
CA ASP A 102 7.56 1.50 -0.82
C ASP A 102 8.95 1.02 -1.22
N SER A 103 9.08 0.55 -2.46
CA SER A 103 10.33 -0.06 -2.94
C SER A 103 11.48 0.93 -3.16
N ASP A 104 11.21 2.22 -3.15
CA ASP A 104 12.17 3.31 -3.32
C ASP A 104 12.56 3.99 -2.00
N ILE A 105 12.10 3.46 -0.88
CA ILE A 105 12.47 3.95 0.45
C ILE A 105 13.73 3.24 0.96
N LEU A 106 14.70 4.01 1.39
CA LEU A 106 15.92 3.51 2.04
C LEU A 106 15.94 3.88 3.52
N ILE A 107 16.08 2.88 4.36
CA ILE A 107 16.21 3.06 5.80
C ILE A 107 17.66 3.43 6.12
N THR A 108 17.87 4.57 6.76
CA THR A 108 19.19 5.10 7.11
C THR A 108 19.48 5.09 8.61
N LYS A 109 18.46 4.84 9.43
CA LYS A 109 18.55 4.78 10.91
C LYS A 109 17.61 3.68 11.42
N PRO A 110 17.80 3.17 12.65
CA PRO A 110 16.84 2.26 13.27
C PRO A 110 15.43 2.86 13.26
N PHE A 111 14.44 2.03 12.93
CA PHE A 111 13.04 2.44 12.79
C PHE A 111 12.07 1.51 13.55
N ASP A 112 12.61 0.64 14.41
CA ASP A 112 11.85 -0.33 15.21
C ASP A 112 10.78 0.34 16.08
N TYR A 113 10.97 1.62 16.42
CA TYR A 113 9.99 2.44 17.13
C TYR A 113 8.66 2.63 16.40
N LEU A 114 8.60 2.36 15.09
CA LEU A 114 7.32 2.35 14.37
C LEU A 114 6.47 1.14 14.75
N TRP A 115 7.10 0.06 15.20
CA TRP A 115 6.38 -1.12 15.65
C TRP A 115 5.91 -0.90 17.10
N ASP A 116 4.76 -0.28 17.23
CA ASP A 116 4.12 -0.06 18.53
C ASP A 116 2.69 -0.59 18.48
N GLU A 117 2.49 -1.73 19.11
CA GLU A 117 1.19 -2.42 19.14
C GLU A 117 0.12 -1.65 19.90
N THR A 118 0.46 -0.60 20.63
CA THR A 118 -0.53 0.26 21.30
C THR A 118 -1.35 1.07 20.29
N PHE A 119 -0.80 1.35 19.12
CA PHE A 119 -1.48 2.07 18.04
C PHE A 119 -2.14 1.14 17.02
N ALA A 120 -3.18 1.61 16.36
CA ALA A 120 -3.76 0.94 15.20
C ALA A 120 -2.90 1.15 13.95
N ALA A 121 -2.26 2.30 13.83
CA ALA A 121 -1.28 2.62 12.80
C ALA A 121 -0.30 3.67 13.30
N ALA A 122 0.93 3.64 12.80
CA ALA A 122 1.97 4.63 13.10
C ALA A 122 2.80 4.93 11.85
N GLY A 123 3.26 6.18 11.68
CA GLY A 123 4.07 6.59 10.54
C GLY A 123 4.05 8.10 10.35
N HIS A 124 4.49 8.54 9.17
CA HIS A 124 4.46 9.95 8.83
C HIS A 124 3.05 10.44 8.54
N VAL A 125 2.61 11.46 9.26
CA VAL A 125 1.30 12.09 9.07
C VAL A 125 1.47 13.36 8.24
N GLU A 126 0.67 13.49 7.19
CA GLU A 126 0.63 14.72 6.40
C GLU A 126 -0.33 15.72 7.05
N TRP A 127 0.17 16.92 7.33
CA TRP A 127 -0.63 18.06 7.71
C TRP A 127 -0.94 18.92 6.50
N ASN A 128 -2.19 19.20 6.26
CA ASN A 128 -2.58 20.13 5.23
C ASN A 128 -3.16 21.40 5.87
N GLU A 129 -2.26 22.28 6.29
CA GLU A 129 -2.62 23.56 6.94
C GLU A 129 -3.57 24.42 6.11
N LYS A 130 -3.48 24.31 4.77
CA LYS A 130 -4.35 25.09 3.86
C LYS A 130 -5.82 24.65 3.93
N ARG A 131 -6.10 23.47 4.45
CA ARG A 131 -7.48 22.94 4.56
C ARG A 131 -8.08 23.13 5.94
N GLY A 132 -7.32 23.59 6.93
CA GLY A 132 -7.82 23.89 8.29
C GLY A 132 -8.31 22.68 9.08
N ILE A 133 -7.97 21.46 8.64
CA ILE A 133 -8.45 20.21 9.20
C ILE A 133 -7.22 19.44 9.70
N GLY A 134 -7.35 18.77 10.83
CA GLY A 134 -6.28 18.03 11.49
C GLY A 134 -5.51 17.04 10.62
N PRO A 135 -4.79 16.07 11.17
CA PRO A 135 -3.92 15.20 10.39
C PRO A 135 -4.71 14.52 9.27
N ASP A 136 -4.45 14.91 8.03
CA ASP A 136 -5.26 14.51 6.88
C ASP A 136 -5.14 13.02 6.58
N ARG A 137 -3.93 12.50 6.64
CA ARG A 137 -3.68 11.08 6.36
C ARG A 137 -2.31 10.59 6.79
N LEU A 138 -2.23 9.31 7.06
CA LEU A 138 -0.97 8.59 7.18
C LEU A 138 -0.38 8.36 5.79
N LYS A 139 0.88 8.73 5.59
CA LYS A 139 1.58 8.48 4.33
C LYS A 139 1.91 6.98 4.20
N PRO A 140 1.54 6.34 3.09
CA PRO A 140 1.69 4.89 2.94
C PRO A 140 3.12 4.44 2.61
N PHE A 141 4.06 5.35 2.34
CA PHE A 141 5.40 5.00 1.89
C PHE A 141 6.25 4.30 2.96
N LEU A 142 5.99 4.56 4.24
CA LEU A 142 6.57 3.87 5.40
C LEU A 142 5.63 4.02 6.60
N CYS A 143 4.91 2.98 6.94
CA CYS A 143 4.00 3.02 8.09
C CYS A 143 3.78 1.63 8.70
N TYR A 144 3.58 1.58 10.00
CA TYR A 144 3.11 0.41 10.72
C TYR A 144 1.59 0.31 10.65
N LEU A 145 1.09 -0.87 10.41
CA LEU A 145 -0.33 -1.20 10.36
C LEU A 145 -0.60 -2.39 11.29
N ASN A 146 -1.38 -2.17 12.33
CA ASN A 146 -1.84 -3.21 13.25
C ASN A 146 -3.11 -3.86 12.68
N VAL A 147 -2.96 -4.99 12.00
CA VAL A 147 -4.06 -5.65 11.29
C VAL A 147 -5.26 -5.96 12.21
N PRO A 148 -5.10 -6.60 13.38
CA PRO A 148 -6.22 -6.89 14.26
C PRO A 148 -6.99 -5.63 14.70
N LYS A 149 -6.27 -4.58 15.08
CA LYS A 149 -6.91 -3.32 15.50
C LYS A 149 -7.64 -2.63 14.36
N LEU A 150 -6.99 -2.52 13.20
CA LEU A 150 -7.59 -1.88 12.04
C LEU A 150 -8.82 -2.64 11.53
N GLN A 151 -8.80 -3.99 11.56
CA GLN A 151 -9.96 -4.81 11.23
C GLN A 151 -11.12 -4.57 12.20
N LYS A 152 -10.84 -4.45 13.51
CA LYS A 152 -11.86 -4.12 14.52
C LYS A 152 -12.55 -2.78 14.25
N TYR A 153 -11.82 -1.81 13.68
CA TYR A 153 -12.37 -0.52 13.27
C TYR A 153 -12.99 -0.51 11.88
N GLY A 154 -13.03 -1.66 11.18
CA GLY A 154 -13.57 -1.75 9.83
C GLY A 154 -12.75 -1.01 8.78
N ALA A 155 -11.44 -0.84 9.02
CA ALA A 155 -10.56 -0.11 8.12
C ALA A 155 -10.51 -0.77 6.72
N LYS A 156 -10.53 0.07 5.70
CA LYS A 156 -10.38 -0.32 4.29
C LYS A 156 -9.31 0.56 3.64
N PHE A 157 -8.40 -0.06 2.91
CA PHE A 157 -7.35 0.65 2.17
C PHE A 157 -7.76 0.96 0.74
N TYR A 158 -8.63 0.15 0.16
CA TYR A 158 -9.22 0.39 -1.13
C TYR A 158 -10.73 0.42 -1.00
N ASP A 159 -11.30 1.57 -1.33
CA ASP A 159 -12.74 1.77 -1.45
C ASP A 159 -13.00 2.54 -2.75
N PRO A 160 -13.64 1.93 -3.76
CA PRO A 160 -13.90 2.58 -5.04
C PRO A 160 -14.69 3.88 -4.89
N ALA A 161 -15.64 3.94 -3.96
CA ALA A 161 -16.42 5.14 -3.71
C ALA A 161 -15.54 6.31 -3.22
N ARG A 162 -14.58 6.02 -2.36
CA ARG A 162 -13.62 7.02 -1.84
C ARG A 162 -12.53 7.34 -2.86
N CYS A 163 -11.93 6.31 -3.49
CA CYS A 163 -10.83 6.51 -4.43
C CYS A 163 -11.26 7.23 -5.70
N TRP A 164 -12.48 6.98 -6.17
CA TRP A 164 -12.93 7.40 -7.49
C TRP A 164 -14.17 8.29 -7.47
N GLY A 165 -14.82 8.44 -6.32
CA GLY A 165 -16.14 9.06 -6.27
C GLY A 165 -17.19 8.29 -7.05
N LEU A 166 -16.99 6.97 -7.19
CA LEU A 166 -17.82 6.10 -8.02
C LEU A 166 -18.55 5.07 -7.14
N GLN A 167 -19.77 4.75 -7.55
CA GLN A 167 -20.49 3.58 -7.06
C GLN A 167 -20.56 2.53 -8.19
N PRO A 168 -20.63 1.24 -7.85
CA PRO A 168 -20.93 0.22 -8.84
C PRO A 168 -22.20 0.59 -9.61
N GLY A 169 -22.14 0.54 -10.96
CA GLY A 169 -23.25 0.95 -11.83
C GLY A 169 -23.19 2.41 -12.30
N GLY A 170 -22.07 3.13 -12.08
CA GLY A 170 -21.85 4.46 -12.69
C GLY A 170 -22.49 5.64 -11.94
N ALA A 171 -23.17 5.42 -10.81
CA ALA A 171 -23.66 6.51 -10.00
C ALA A 171 -22.49 7.27 -9.34
N LYS A 172 -22.50 8.60 -9.43
CA LYS A 172 -21.53 9.42 -8.69
C LYS A 172 -21.82 9.32 -7.19
N ALA A 173 -20.92 8.70 -6.42
CA ALA A 173 -20.99 8.82 -4.98
C ALA A 173 -20.79 10.29 -4.58
N LYS A 174 -21.58 10.78 -3.62
CA LYS A 174 -21.22 12.01 -2.92
C LYS A 174 -19.99 11.70 -2.09
N VAL A 175 -18.81 11.97 -2.64
CA VAL A 175 -17.57 11.87 -1.89
C VAL A 175 -17.51 13.07 -0.97
N ASN A 176 -17.68 12.86 0.32
CA ASN A 176 -17.21 13.84 1.27
C ASN A 176 -15.68 13.86 1.15
N ARG A 177 -15.15 14.97 0.64
CA ARG A 177 -13.71 15.18 0.43
C ARG A 177 -12.88 15.14 1.73
N TYR A 178 -13.49 14.81 2.85
CA TYR A 178 -12.96 14.90 4.21
C TYR A 178 -12.92 13.56 4.94
N ASP A 179 -13.34 12.47 4.29
CA ASP A 179 -13.27 11.13 4.88
C ASP A 179 -11.99 10.39 4.49
#